data_86cd26cb281b1ec71c2a65c6a44afb74
#
_entry.id   86cd26cb281b1ec71c2a65c6a44afb74
#
_cell.length_a   1.000
_cell.length_b   1.000
_cell.length_c   1.000
_cell.angle_alpha   90.00
_cell.angle_beta   90.00
_cell.angle_gamma   90.00
#
_symmetry.space_group_name_H-M   'P 1'
#
loop_
_entity.id
_entity.type
_entity.pdbx_description
1 polymer ?
#
loop_
_entity_poly.entity_id
_entity_poly.type
_entity_poly.pdbx_seq_one_letter_code
_entity_poly.pdbx_strand_id
1 'polypeptide(L)'
;MATAEKLGIDTGIKVSHPITNKELPVWIGNFVLLDYGTGVVMGVPGHDARDYEFAKKYNLNIDQVIETDDSLDLPILEKGRLTNSDKYDGISSDKASIEIIKELVKSGKGSELTQFRLRDWGVSRQRYWGCPIPVVYKNGEAQLVNEKDLPVVLPELEKNKSPTPLSQIQDFINIEDGVLRESDTFDTFMDSSWYHARFTSANNDQEIFDDSTKYWLPVDLYIGGIEHAILHLLYSRFFHKALRDLGMVDGDEPFKRLLTQGMVLKDGAKMSKSKGNTVDPQSYIDKYGADTCLLYTSDAADEGLGVDLGGRRI
;
A
#
# COMPACT_ATOMS: atom_id res chain seq x y z
N MET A 1 14.71 -6.30 -8.60
CA MET A 1 14.14 -7.25 -9.59
C MET A 1 13.90 -6.63 -10.98
N ALA A 2 13.51 -5.38 -11.10
CA ALA A 2 13.23 -4.75 -12.41
C ALA A 2 14.45 -4.69 -13.36
N THR A 3 15.66 -4.62 -12.83
CA THR A 3 16.93 -4.51 -13.58
C THR A 3 17.70 -5.83 -13.70
N ALA A 4 17.20 -6.92 -13.10
CA ALA A 4 17.88 -8.22 -13.16
C ALA A 4 17.67 -8.88 -14.52
N GLU A 5 18.68 -9.60 -14.98
CA GLU A 5 18.60 -10.41 -16.20
C GLU A 5 17.45 -11.42 -16.10
N LYS A 6 16.67 -11.54 -17.18
CA LYS A 6 15.54 -12.48 -17.24
C LYS A 6 16.08 -13.87 -17.54
N LEU A 7 15.97 -14.77 -16.57
CA LEU A 7 16.42 -16.16 -16.67
C LEU A 7 15.24 -17.12 -16.55
N GLY A 8 15.30 -18.24 -17.27
CA GLY A 8 14.26 -19.26 -17.19
C GLY A 8 14.75 -20.64 -17.61
N ILE A 9 13.91 -21.62 -17.31
CA ILE A 9 14.12 -23.03 -17.63
C ILE A 9 12.88 -23.54 -18.39
N ASP A 10 13.10 -24.16 -19.54
CA ASP A 10 12.05 -24.88 -20.26
C ASP A 10 11.68 -26.13 -19.45
N THR A 11 10.39 -26.28 -19.16
CA THR A 11 9.88 -27.47 -18.44
C THR A 11 9.64 -28.65 -19.36
N GLY A 12 9.64 -28.46 -20.67
CA GLY A 12 9.20 -29.45 -21.67
C GLY A 12 7.69 -29.68 -21.68
N ILE A 13 6.94 -29.04 -20.78
CA ILE A 13 5.47 -29.14 -20.70
C ILE A 13 4.86 -28.15 -21.70
N LYS A 14 3.74 -28.55 -22.29
CA LYS A 14 2.92 -27.68 -23.13
C LYS A 14 1.51 -27.59 -22.60
N VAL A 15 0.89 -26.43 -22.79
CA VAL A 15 -0.52 -26.16 -22.47
C VAL A 15 -1.26 -25.70 -23.71
N SER A 16 -2.54 -25.99 -23.80
CA SER A 16 -3.38 -25.51 -24.89
C SER A 16 -3.92 -24.12 -24.57
N HIS A 17 -3.73 -23.17 -25.47
CA HIS A 17 -4.34 -21.85 -25.38
C HIS A 17 -5.87 -21.97 -25.34
N PRO A 18 -6.57 -21.36 -24.35
CA PRO A 18 -7.98 -21.65 -24.09
C PRO A 18 -8.94 -21.27 -25.22
N ILE A 19 -8.56 -20.35 -26.12
CA ILE A 19 -9.39 -19.88 -27.25
C ILE A 19 -8.90 -20.49 -28.56
N THR A 20 -7.62 -20.37 -28.88
CA THR A 20 -7.07 -20.77 -30.19
C THR A 20 -6.68 -22.22 -30.27
N ASN A 21 -6.63 -22.95 -29.14
CA ASN A 21 -6.12 -24.31 -28.99
C ASN A 21 -4.65 -24.51 -29.47
N LYS A 22 -3.91 -23.44 -29.73
CA LYS A 22 -2.47 -23.53 -30.01
C LYS A 22 -1.74 -24.08 -28.79
N GLU A 23 -0.75 -24.92 -29.02
CA GLU A 23 0.17 -25.38 -27.95
C GLU A 23 1.14 -24.26 -27.56
N LEU A 24 1.23 -23.97 -26.28
CA LEU A 24 2.14 -23.01 -25.69
C LEU A 24 3.13 -23.70 -24.77
N PRO A 25 4.43 -23.40 -24.84
CA PRO A 25 5.44 -23.95 -23.92
C PRO A 25 5.31 -23.35 -22.53
N VAL A 26 5.57 -24.15 -21.50
CA VAL A 26 5.60 -23.72 -20.11
C VAL A 26 7.04 -23.55 -19.66
N TRP A 27 7.36 -22.35 -19.17
CA TRP A 27 8.68 -21.98 -18.67
C TRP A 27 8.63 -21.55 -17.20
N ILE A 28 9.68 -21.84 -16.45
CA ILE A 28 9.88 -21.24 -15.12
C ILE A 28 10.77 -20.03 -15.31
N GLY A 29 10.25 -18.83 -14.94
CA GLY A 29 10.99 -17.56 -15.07
C GLY A 29 11.29 -16.93 -13.72
N ASN A 30 12.50 -16.39 -13.52
CA ASN A 30 12.91 -15.73 -12.26
C ASN A 30 12.20 -14.39 -12.00
N PHE A 31 11.44 -13.89 -12.95
CA PHE A 31 10.70 -12.64 -12.88
C PHE A 31 9.18 -12.81 -12.71
N VAL A 32 8.71 -14.07 -12.70
CA VAL A 32 7.32 -14.43 -12.40
C VAL A 32 7.17 -14.62 -10.90
N LEU A 33 6.26 -13.85 -10.29
CA LEU A 33 6.02 -13.91 -8.85
C LEU A 33 4.99 -14.98 -8.52
N LEU A 34 5.30 -15.87 -7.59
CA LEU A 34 4.40 -16.94 -7.13
C LEU A 34 3.13 -16.38 -6.47
N ASP A 35 3.25 -15.24 -5.81
CA ASP A 35 2.16 -14.57 -5.08
C ASP A 35 1.25 -13.73 -6.00
N TYR A 36 1.49 -13.73 -7.32
CA TYR A 36 0.67 -13.00 -8.27
C TYR A 36 -0.33 -13.94 -8.94
N GLY A 37 -1.61 -13.75 -8.68
CA GLY A 37 -2.68 -14.60 -9.19
C GLY A 37 -2.54 -16.03 -8.70
N THR A 38 -2.43 -16.96 -9.64
CA THR A 38 -2.18 -18.39 -9.37
C THR A 38 -0.70 -18.77 -9.35
N GLY A 39 0.20 -17.78 -9.49
CA GLY A 39 1.63 -18.01 -9.70
C GLY A 39 1.99 -18.41 -11.14
N VAL A 40 1.00 -18.49 -12.02
CA VAL A 40 1.18 -18.77 -13.46
C VAL A 40 0.61 -17.61 -14.26
N VAL A 41 1.38 -17.10 -15.21
CA VAL A 41 0.98 -16.00 -16.08
C VAL A 41 1.15 -16.38 -17.54
N MET A 42 0.29 -15.87 -18.41
CA MET A 42 0.48 -15.99 -19.85
C MET A 42 1.45 -14.90 -20.31
N GLY A 43 2.58 -15.29 -20.90
CA GLY A 43 3.51 -14.36 -21.51
C GLY A 43 2.92 -13.71 -22.75
N VAL A 44 3.19 -12.42 -22.94
CA VAL A 44 2.74 -11.63 -24.09
C VAL A 44 3.90 -10.86 -24.72
N PRO A 45 4.89 -11.56 -25.30
CA PRO A 45 6.15 -10.97 -25.72
C PRO A 45 6.03 -9.89 -26.79
N GLY A 46 4.96 -9.86 -27.56
CA GLY A 46 4.69 -8.77 -28.49
C GLY A 46 4.32 -7.45 -27.82
N HIS A 47 3.89 -7.47 -26.54
CA HIS A 47 3.21 -6.35 -25.86
C HIS A 47 3.62 -6.16 -24.38
N ASP A 48 4.67 -6.85 -23.90
CA ASP A 48 5.33 -6.62 -22.60
C ASP A 48 6.85 -6.66 -22.78
N ALA A 49 7.54 -5.63 -22.31
CA ALA A 49 8.98 -5.50 -22.51
C ALA A 49 9.79 -6.61 -21.82
N ARG A 50 9.32 -7.11 -20.66
CA ARG A 50 10.01 -8.18 -19.92
C ARG A 50 9.86 -9.51 -20.63
N ASP A 51 8.66 -9.80 -21.10
CA ASP A 51 8.35 -11.00 -21.87
C ASP A 51 9.07 -10.98 -23.22
N TYR A 52 9.20 -9.79 -23.84
CA TYR A 52 9.94 -9.62 -25.08
C TYR A 52 11.43 -9.93 -24.92
N GLU A 53 12.09 -9.35 -23.89
CA GLU A 53 13.50 -9.65 -23.57
C GLU A 53 13.70 -11.14 -23.34
N PHE A 54 12.80 -11.78 -22.59
CA PHE A 54 12.85 -13.21 -22.32
C PHE A 54 12.68 -14.04 -23.60
N ALA A 55 11.67 -13.74 -24.41
CA ALA A 55 11.40 -14.45 -25.65
C ALA A 55 12.55 -14.34 -26.65
N LYS A 56 13.17 -13.15 -26.78
CA LYS A 56 14.36 -12.93 -27.62
C LYS A 56 15.54 -13.76 -27.13
N LYS A 57 15.77 -13.79 -25.83
CA LYS A 57 16.88 -14.54 -25.23
C LYS A 57 16.77 -16.04 -25.48
N TYR A 58 15.58 -16.60 -25.35
CA TYR A 58 15.35 -18.05 -25.51
C TYR A 58 14.81 -18.44 -26.89
N ASN A 59 14.83 -17.50 -27.83
CA ASN A 59 14.37 -17.71 -29.21
C ASN A 59 12.94 -18.28 -29.30
N LEU A 60 12.04 -17.75 -28.46
CA LEU A 60 10.62 -18.09 -28.46
C LEU A 60 9.89 -17.29 -29.54
N ASN A 61 8.75 -17.82 -29.99
CA ASN A 61 7.91 -17.13 -30.97
C ASN A 61 7.31 -15.85 -30.37
N ILE A 62 7.26 -14.79 -31.16
CA ILE A 62 6.68 -13.49 -30.78
C ILE A 62 5.63 -13.13 -31.80
N ASP A 63 4.36 -13.26 -31.41
CA ASP A 63 3.23 -12.89 -32.24
C ASP A 63 2.80 -11.44 -31.90
N GLN A 64 2.69 -10.59 -32.92
CA GLN A 64 2.07 -9.29 -32.77
C GLN A 64 0.56 -9.46 -32.84
N VAL A 65 -0.16 -9.02 -31.79
CA VAL A 65 -1.62 -9.11 -31.68
C VAL A 65 -2.30 -7.75 -31.42
N ILE A 66 -1.52 -6.69 -31.29
CA ILE A 66 -1.99 -5.30 -31.24
C ILE A 66 -1.24 -4.49 -32.29
N GLU A 67 -1.96 -3.68 -33.02
CA GLU A 67 -1.43 -2.66 -33.91
C GLU A 67 -1.87 -1.27 -33.47
N THR A 68 -1.06 -0.26 -33.75
CA THR A 68 -1.34 1.15 -33.51
C THR A 68 -1.32 1.90 -34.83
N ASP A 69 -1.87 3.12 -34.84
CA ASP A 69 -1.87 3.96 -36.06
C ASP A 69 -0.44 4.33 -36.50
N ASP A 70 0.49 4.36 -35.53
CA ASP A 70 1.92 4.53 -35.80
C ASP A 70 2.58 3.15 -35.96
N SER A 71 3.42 3.02 -36.98
CA SER A 71 4.23 1.78 -37.17
C SER A 71 5.33 1.71 -36.12
N LEU A 72 5.04 1.03 -35.02
CA LEU A 72 5.98 0.83 -33.92
C LEU A 72 6.69 -0.54 -34.05
N ASP A 73 7.96 -0.57 -33.66
CA ASP A 73 8.69 -1.81 -33.50
C ASP A 73 8.24 -2.57 -32.23
N LEU A 74 8.34 -3.89 -32.26
CA LEU A 74 8.03 -4.71 -31.07
C LEU A 74 9.06 -4.48 -29.94
N PRO A 75 8.63 -4.47 -28.71
CA PRO A 75 7.26 -4.71 -28.21
C PRO A 75 6.40 -3.45 -28.26
N ILE A 76 5.17 -3.56 -28.74
CA ILE A 76 4.19 -2.47 -28.72
C ILE A 76 3.52 -2.43 -27.35
N LEU A 77 3.84 -1.43 -26.54
CA LEU A 77 3.33 -1.29 -25.16
C LEU A 77 2.03 -0.48 -25.08
N GLU A 78 1.68 0.18 -26.14
CA GLU A 78 0.50 1.04 -26.23
C GLU A 78 -0.77 0.22 -26.53
N LYS A 79 -1.91 0.78 -26.16
CA LYS A 79 -3.20 0.22 -26.52
C LYS A 79 -3.48 0.52 -28.00
N GLY A 80 -4.07 -0.43 -28.69
CA GLY A 80 -4.38 -0.30 -30.11
C GLY A 80 -5.57 -1.17 -30.50
N ARG A 81 -5.60 -1.58 -31.77
CA ARG A 81 -6.57 -2.53 -32.32
C ARG A 81 -5.95 -3.92 -32.39
N LEU A 82 -6.77 -4.94 -32.23
CA LEU A 82 -6.30 -6.31 -32.37
C LEU A 82 -6.04 -6.64 -33.84
N THR A 83 -4.97 -7.40 -34.06
CA THR A 83 -4.59 -8.01 -35.35
C THR A 83 -4.14 -9.45 -35.08
N ASN A 84 -4.13 -10.30 -36.09
CA ASN A 84 -3.78 -11.74 -35.96
C ASN A 84 -4.57 -12.46 -34.84
N SER A 85 -5.80 -12.01 -34.58
CA SER A 85 -6.63 -12.41 -33.44
C SER A 85 -8.01 -12.94 -33.88
N ASP A 86 -8.12 -13.42 -35.14
CA ASP A 86 -9.31 -14.01 -35.76
C ASP A 86 -10.54 -13.07 -35.63
N LYS A 87 -11.59 -13.55 -34.96
CA LYS A 87 -12.85 -12.81 -34.80
C LYS A 87 -12.72 -11.50 -33.99
N TYR A 88 -11.60 -11.27 -33.36
CA TYR A 88 -11.33 -10.05 -32.59
C TYR A 88 -10.51 -9.00 -33.35
N ASP A 89 -10.12 -9.28 -34.60
CA ASP A 89 -9.38 -8.35 -35.45
C ASP A 89 -10.13 -7.02 -35.61
N GLY A 90 -9.40 -5.91 -35.57
CA GLY A 90 -9.92 -4.56 -35.68
C GLY A 90 -10.65 -4.01 -34.44
N ILE A 91 -10.93 -4.82 -33.43
CA ILE A 91 -11.53 -4.37 -32.16
C ILE A 91 -10.46 -3.69 -31.31
N SER A 92 -10.81 -2.59 -30.61
CA SER A 92 -9.88 -1.98 -29.66
C SER A 92 -9.52 -2.95 -28.53
N SER A 93 -8.29 -2.91 -28.04
CA SER A 93 -7.78 -3.81 -26.99
C SER A 93 -8.64 -3.80 -25.72
N ASP A 94 -9.19 -2.64 -25.31
CA ASP A 94 -10.07 -2.56 -24.15
C ASP A 94 -11.39 -3.32 -24.37
N LYS A 95 -12.01 -3.15 -25.54
CA LYS A 95 -13.25 -3.85 -25.87
C LYS A 95 -13.02 -5.36 -26.05
N ALA A 96 -11.94 -5.72 -26.73
CA ALA A 96 -11.57 -7.11 -26.94
C ALA A 96 -11.32 -7.84 -25.61
N SER A 97 -10.69 -7.20 -24.65
CA SER A 97 -10.46 -7.76 -23.30
C SER A 97 -11.78 -8.19 -22.64
N ILE A 98 -12.81 -7.33 -22.70
CA ILE A 98 -14.13 -7.62 -22.13
C ILE A 98 -14.80 -8.81 -22.86
N GLU A 99 -14.72 -8.85 -24.18
CA GLU A 99 -15.33 -9.91 -24.99
C GLU A 99 -14.63 -11.26 -24.78
N ILE A 100 -13.31 -11.26 -24.71
CA ILE A 100 -12.49 -12.45 -24.41
C ILE A 100 -12.81 -13.02 -23.04
N ILE A 101 -12.89 -12.17 -22.00
CA ILE A 101 -13.26 -12.60 -20.65
C ILE A 101 -14.65 -13.25 -20.66
N LYS A 102 -15.64 -12.64 -21.31
CA LYS A 102 -16.98 -13.21 -21.43
C LYS A 102 -16.99 -14.58 -22.12
N GLU A 103 -16.17 -14.76 -23.15
CA GLU A 103 -16.05 -16.06 -23.82
C GLU A 103 -15.42 -17.13 -22.93
N LEU A 104 -14.36 -16.77 -22.19
CA LEU A 104 -13.71 -17.69 -21.25
C LEU A 104 -14.66 -18.11 -20.14
N VAL A 105 -15.43 -17.17 -19.58
CA VAL A 105 -16.45 -17.45 -18.56
C VAL A 105 -17.54 -18.37 -19.14
N LYS A 106 -18.06 -18.05 -20.31
CA LYS A 106 -19.12 -18.86 -20.99
C LYS A 106 -18.66 -20.28 -21.30
N SER A 107 -17.40 -20.46 -21.66
CA SER A 107 -16.82 -21.79 -21.96
C SER A 107 -16.35 -22.55 -20.71
N GLY A 108 -16.47 -21.98 -19.51
CA GLY A 108 -15.99 -22.58 -18.26
C GLY A 108 -14.46 -22.69 -18.17
N LYS A 109 -13.73 -21.96 -19.00
CA LYS A 109 -12.25 -21.98 -19.06
C LYS A 109 -11.59 -20.83 -18.28
N GLY A 110 -12.37 -19.93 -17.69
CA GLY A 110 -11.88 -18.83 -16.88
C GLY A 110 -12.98 -18.14 -16.10
N SER A 111 -12.58 -17.23 -15.21
CA SER A 111 -13.49 -16.38 -14.44
C SER A 111 -12.97 -14.96 -14.41
N GLU A 112 -13.88 -14.00 -14.27
CA GLU A 112 -13.50 -12.61 -14.00
C GLU A 112 -13.06 -12.49 -12.53
N LEU A 113 -11.91 -11.88 -12.32
CA LEU A 113 -11.36 -11.65 -10.99
C LEU A 113 -10.83 -10.21 -10.91
N THR A 114 -11.32 -9.48 -9.94
CA THR A 114 -10.76 -8.18 -9.59
C THR A 114 -9.65 -8.38 -8.56
N GLN A 115 -8.42 -8.04 -8.93
CA GLN A 115 -7.29 -8.06 -8.01
C GLN A 115 -6.94 -6.64 -7.58
N PHE A 116 -6.83 -6.45 -6.28
CA PHE A 116 -6.33 -5.19 -5.74
C PHE A 116 -4.80 -5.13 -5.88
N ARG A 117 -4.28 -3.98 -6.32
CA ARG A 117 -2.83 -3.76 -6.42
C ARG A 117 -2.14 -3.58 -5.08
N LEU A 118 -2.92 -3.25 -4.05
CA LEU A 118 -2.43 -3.14 -2.68
C LEU A 118 -2.17 -4.56 -2.15
N ARG A 119 -0.95 -4.82 -1.72
CA ARG A 119 -0.60 -6.07 -1.02
C ARG A 119 -0.99 -5.96 0.44
N ASP A 120 -1.27 -7.11 1.04
CA ASP A 120 -1.45 -7.19 2.48
C ASP A 120 -0.22 -6.63 3.19
N TRP A 121 -0.44 -5.93 4.29
CA TRP A 121 0.63 -5.43 5.14
C TRP A 121 0.39 -5.86 6.58
N GLY A 122 1.48 -6.17 7.28
CA GLY A 122 1.41 -6.55 8.68
C GLY A 122 1.17 -5.33 9.57
N VAL A 123 0.22 -5.44 10.49
CA VAL A 123 -0.11 -4.38 11.47
C VAL A 123 0.67 -4.53 12.78
N SER A 124 1.38 -5.65 12.98
CA SER A 124 2.13 -5.96 14.20
C SER A 124 3.61 -5.62 14.09
N ARG A 125 4.21 -5.27 15.23
CA ARG A 125 5.63 -4.94 15.37
C ARG A 125 6.22 -5.59 16.59
N GLN A 126 7.40 -6.17 16.45
CA GLN A 126 8.18 -6.86 17.49
C GLN A 126 8.98 -5.83 18.29
N ARG A 127 8.29 -5.00 19.06
CA ARG A 127 8.91 -3.94 19.86
C ARG A 127 8.13 -3.68 21.14
N TYR A 128 8.78 -3.09 22.12
CA TYR A 128 8.13 -2.71 23.39
C TYR A 128 7.16 -1.53 23.20
N TRP A 129 7.62 -0.44 22.55
CA TRP A 129 6.80 0.76 22.36
C TRP A 129 5.76 0.58 21.25
N GLY A 130 4.52 0.65 21.63
CA GLY A 130 3.35 0.56 20.76
C GLY A 130 2.11 0.17 21.57
N CYS A 131 0.93 0.29 20.98
CA CYS A 131 -0.31 -0.18 21.58
C CYS A 131 -0.31 -1.72 21.57
N PRO A 132 -0.48 -2.39 22.73
CA PRO A 132 -0.57 -3.85 22.77
C PRO A 132 -1.77 -4.35 21.98
N ILE A 133 -1.60 -5.47 21.29
CA ILE A 133 -2.68 -6.13 20.55
C ILE A 133 -3.51 -6.96 21.54
N PRO A 134 -4.83 -6.72 21.65
CA PRO A 134 -5.68 -7.38 22.63
C PRO A 134 -6.08 -8.80 22.19
N VAL A 135 -5.08 -9.66 22.00
CA VAL A 135 -5.21 -11.05 21.58
C VAL A 135 -4.48 -11.97 22.55
N VAL A 136 -5.05 -13.14 22.79
CA VAL A 136 -4.42 -14.24 23.51
C VAL A 136 -4.46 -15.51 22.65
N TYR A 137 -3.50 -16.40 22.87
CA TYR A 137 -3.44 -17.69 22.19
C TYR A 137 -3.74 -18.79 23.21
N LYS A 138 -4.85 -19.51 22.97
CA LYS A 138 -5.22 -20.67 23.76
C LYS A 138 -5.05 -21.92 22.91
N ASN A 139 -4.16 -22.82 23.34
CA ASN A 139 -3.79 -24.00 22.57
C ASN A 139 -3.33 -23.68 21.12
N GLY A 140 -2.72 -22.50 20.91
CA GLY A 140 -2.26 -22.02 19.61
C GLY A 140 -3.33 -21.30 18.75
N GLU A 141 -4.58 -21.23 19.22
CA GLU A 141 -5.64 -20.50 18.54
C GLU A 141 -5.78 -19.08 19.08
N ALA A 142 -5.82 -18.09 18.17
CA ALA A 142 -5.97 -16.68 18.51
C ALA A 142 -7.41 -16.38 18.98
N GLN A 143 -7.52 -15.71 20.12
CA GLN A 143 -8.79 -15.28 20.72
C GLN A 143 -8.68 -13.84 21.20
N LEU A 144 -9.78 -13.09 21.20
CA LEU A 144 -9.80 -11.75 21.76
C LEU A 144 -9.65 -11.81 23.30
N VAL A 145 -8.96 -10.83 23.85
CA VAL A 145 -8.95 -10.58 25.30
C VAL A 145 -10.37 -10.26 25.76
N ASN A 146 -10.79 -10.79 26.92
CA ASN A 146 -12.12 -10.46 27.47
C ASN A 146 -12.19 -8.97 27.80
N GLU A 147 -13.37 -8.36 27.62
CA GLU A 147 -13.61 -6.93 27.91
C GLU A 147 -13.19 -6.53 29.32
N LYS A 148 -13.48 -7.36 30.32
CA LYS A 148 -13.09 -7.12 31.72
C LYS A 148 -11.58 -7.04 31.97
N ASP A 149 -10.78 -7.57 31.04
CA ASP A 149 -9.32 -7.63 31.13
C ASP A 149 -8.67 -6.54 30.25
N LEU A 150 -9.47 -5.62 29.70
CA LEU A 150 -9.02 -4.44 28.97
C LEU A 150 -8.89 -3.23 29.91
N PRO A 151 -7.98 -2.29 29.61
CA PRO A 151 -6.99 -2.30 28.53
C PRO A 151 -5.82 -3.25 28.83
N VAL A 152 -5.21 -3.80 27.76
CA VAL A 152 -3.91 -4.47 27.90
C VAL A 152 -2.83 -3.42 28.10
N VAL A 153 -2.19 -3.45 29.27
CA VAL A 153 -1.19 -2.43 29.67
C VAL A 153 0.21 -2.99 29.48
N LEU A 154 1.11 -2.17 28.93
CA LEU A 154 2.53 -2.50 28.84
C LEU A 154 3.13 -2.68 30.25
N PRO A 155 4.04 -3.64 30.47
CA PRO A 155 4.73 -3.77 31.76
C PRO A 155 5.61 -2.54 32.02
N GLU A 156 5.80 -2.20 33.29
CA GLU A 156 6.68 -1.09 33.64
C GLU A 156 8.14 -1.39 33.29
N LEU A 157 8.81 -0.39 32.73
CA LEU A 157 10.26 -0.48 32.48
C LEU A 157 11.05 -0.27 33.75
N GLU A 158 12.01 -1.12 33.97
CA GLU A 158 13.00 -0.87 35.04
C GLU A 158 13.81 0.40 34.73
N LYS A 159 14.01 1.24 35.74
CA LYS A 159 14.79 2.48 35.61
C LYS A 159 16.19 2.16 35.06
N ASN A 160 16.61 2.91 34.06
CA ASN A 160 17.94 2.82 33.40
C ASN A 160 18.19 1.52 32.59
N LYS A 161 17.16 0.72 32.28
CA LYS A 161 17.29 -0.38 31.33
C LYS A 161 16.68 0.00 29.97
N SER A 162 17.31 -0.46 28.93
CA SER A 162 16.72 -0.38 27.58
C SER A 162 15.48 -1.25 27.50
N PRO A 163 14.45 -0.86 26.72
CA PRO A 163 13.27 -1.69 26.52
C PRO A 163 13.65 -3.08 26.01
N THR A 164 13.16 -4.09 26.68
CA THR A 164 13.27 -5.49 26.24
C THR A 164 12.06 -5.81 25.37
N PRO A 165 12.19 -6.57 24.26
CA PRO A 165 11.04 -7.02 23.49
C PRO A 165 10.03 -7.73 24.39
N LEU A 166 8.74 -7.46 24.21
CA LEU A 166 7.66 -8.05 25.04
C LEU A 166 7.71 -9.58 25.03
N SER A 167 8.13 -10.17 23.91
CA SER A 167 8.32 -11.63 23.76
C SER A 167 9.33 -12.25 24.73
N GLN A 168 10.14 -11.44 25.39
CA GLN A 168 11.11 -11.90 26.41
C GLN A 168 10.64 -11.65 27.84
N ILE A 169 9.50 -10.99 28.06
CA ILE A 169 8.95 -10.68 29.38
C ILE A 169 7.91 -11.74 29.74
N GLN A 170 8.37 -12.77 30.47
CA GLN A 170 7.55 -13.95 30.76
C GLN A 170 6.27 -13.60 31.52
N ASP A 171 6.33 -12.69 32.49
CA ASP A 171 5.19 -12.25 33.28
C ASP A 171 4.14 -11.50 32.47
N PHE A 172 4.54 -10.93 31.33
CA PHE A 172 3.61 -10.31 30.38
C PHE A 172 2.95 -11.34 29.47
N ILE A 173 3.72 -12.33 29.00
CA ILE A 173 3.26 -13.31 28.00
C ILE A 173 2.38 -14.36 28.64
N ASN A 174 2.80 -14.95 29.78
CA ASN A 174 2.10 -16.04 30.40
C ASN A 174 0.97 -15.52 31.29
N ILE A 175 -0.28 -15.74 30.86
CA ILE A 175 -1.47 -15.32 31.62
C ILE A 175 -1.88 -16.45 32.57
N GLU A 176 -2.03 -17.66 32.04
CA GLU A 176 -2.37 -18.89 32.76
C GLU A 176 -1.88 -20.10 31.98
N ASP A 177 -2.00 -21.32 32.53
CA ASP A 177 -1.58 -22.54 31.84
C ASP A 177 -2.23 -22.69 30.48
N GLY A 178 -1.40 -22.74 29.43
CA GLY A 178 -1.83 -22.91 28.04
C GLY A 178 -2.42 -21.65 27.41
N VAL A 179 -2.37 -20.49 28.06
CA VAL A 179 -2.83 -19.20 27.52
C VAL A 179 -1.68 -18.21 27.47
N LEU A 180 -1.31 -17.82 26.28
CA LEU A 180 -0.24 -16.85 26.02
C LEU A 180 -0.82 -15.55 25.50
N ARG A 181 -0.31 -14.42 25.96
CA ARG A 181 -0.63 -13.09 25.42
C ARG A 181 0.12 -12.85 24.13
N GLU A 182 -0.50 -12.11 23.19
CA GLU A 182 0.21 -11.56 22.04
C GLU A 182 1.35 -10.64 22.52
N SER A 183 2.54 -10.87 22.01
CA SER A 183 3.75 -10.13 22.37
C SER A 183 4.13 -9.03 21.39
N ASP A 184 3.46 -8.95 20.25
CA ASP A 184 3.61 -7.85 19.32
C ASP A 184 2.78 -6.64 19.75
N THR A 185 3.19 -5.47 19.32
CA THR A 185 2.40 -4.24 19.43
C THR A 185 1.91 -3.82 18.07
N PHE A 186 0.88 -2.99 18.01
CA PHE A 186 0.46 -2.37 16.77
C PHE A 186 1.53 -1.45 16.18
N ASP A 187 1.51 -1.33 14.86
CA ASP A 187 2.25 -0.27 14.16
C ASP A 187 1.86 1.10 14.70
N THR A 188 2.81 2.02 14.79
CA THR A 188 2.61 3.40 15.28
C THR A 188 1.46 4.11 14.58
N PHE A 189 1.26 3.84 13.28
CA PHE A 189 0.21 4.49 12.50
C PHE A 189 -1.20 3.98 12.83
N MET A 190 -1.33 2.86 13.53
CA MET A 190 -2.62 2.38 14.00
C MET A 190 -3.20 3.36 15.01
N ASP A 191 -2.43 3.81 16.00
CA ASP A 191 -2.89 4.76 17.02
C ASP A 191 -3.22 6.13 16.39
N SER A 192 -2.37 6.62 15.49
CA SER A 192 -2.58 7.91 14.83
C SER A 192 -3.65 7.87 13.72
N SER A 193 -4.14 6.70 13.34
CA SER A 193 -5.08 6.54 12.23
C SER A 193 -6.44 7.19 12.45
N TRP A 194 -6.86 7.35 13.70
CA TRP A 194 -8.17 7.84 14.08
C TRP A 194 -8.15 9.07 15.02
N TYR A 195 -6.99 9.67 15.27
CA TYR A 195 -6.83 10.78 16.21
C TYR A 195 -7.74 11.97 15.88
N HIS A 196 -7.97 12.24 14.59
CA HIS A 196 -8.84 13.32 14.13
C HIS A 196 -10.30 13.10 14.51
N ALA A 197 -10.78 11.86 14.54
CA ALA A 197 -12.08 11.51 15.08
C ALA A 197 -12.12 11.70 16.59
N ARG A 198 -11.11 11.24 17.32
CA ARG A 198 -11.00 11.41 18.78
C ARG A 198 -11.02 12.90 19.19
N PHE A 199 -10.39 13.77 18.43
CA PHE A 199 -10.33 15.21 18.72
C PHE A 199 -11.70 15.89 18.67
N THR A 200 -12.68 15.35 17.95
CA THR A 200 -14.05 15.88 17.94
C THR A 200 -14.74 15.72 19.31
N SER A 201 -14.27 14.79 20.13
CA SER A 201 -14.84 14.43 21.45
C SER A 201 -13.75 14.29 22.50
N ALA A 202 -12.77 15.20 22.54
CA ALA A 202 -11.56 15.10 23.34
C ALA A 202 -11.79 14.90 24.84
N ASN A 203 -12.90 15.41 25.37
CA ASN A 203 -13.27 15.33 26.78
C ASN A 203 -14.22 14.14 27.12
N ASN A 204 -14.56 13.32 26.13
CA ASN A 204 -15.39 12.14 26.35
C ASN A 204 -14.52 11.03 26.96
N ASP A 205 -14.87 10.53 28.15
CA ASP A 205 -14.18 9.46 28.87
C ASP A 205 -14.96 8.15 28.90
N GLN A 206 -16.14 8.11 28.28
CA GLN A 206 -17.01 6.94 28.23
C GLN A 206 -16.92 6.17 26.90
N GLU A 207 -16.67 6.89 25.81
CA GLU A 207 -16.63 6.35 24.46
C GLU A 207 -15.40 6.86 23.71
N ILE A 208 -15.00 6.17 22.63
CA ILE A 208 -13.86 6.61 21.81
C ILE A 208 -14.12 7.98 21.16
N PHE A 209 -15.38 8.26 20.81
CA PHE A 209 -15.92 9.55 20.39
C PHE A 209 -17.46 9.46 20.38
N ASP A 210 -18.15 10.59 20.33
CA ASP A 210 -19.60 10.72 20.33
C ASP A 210 -20.16 11.26 18.99
N ASP A 211 -21.45 11.56 18.97
CA ASP A 211 -22.15 12.07 17.79
C ASP A 211 -21.60 13.40 17.24
N SER A 212 -20.78 14.13 17.98
CA SER A 212 -20.11 15.34 17.46
C SER A 212 -19.17 15.01 16.29
N THR A 213 -18.68 13.78 16.23
CA THR A 213 -17.86 13.26 15.13
C THR A 213 -18.60 13.33 13.79
N LYS A 214 -19.91 13.06 13.76
CA LYS A 214 -20.75 13.16 12.55
C LYS A 214 -20.84 14.56 12.00
N TYR A 215 -20.75 15.58 12.87
CA TYR A 215 -20.73 16.97 12.45
C TYR A 215 -19.37 17.42 11.90
N TRP A 216 -18.28 16.98 12.54
CA TRP A 216 -16.93 17.44 12.21
C TRP A 216 -16.26 16.65 11.10
N LEU A 217 -16.65 15.39 10.88
CA LEU A 217 -16.10 14.56 9.81
C LEU A 217 -16.99 14.58 8.55
N PRO A 218 -16.39 14.36 7.38
CA PRO A 218 -14.95 14.24 7.10
C PRO A 218 -14.22 15.58 7.25
N VAL A 219 -12.94 15.55 7.60
CA VAL A 219 -12.08 16.74 7.71
C VAL A 219 -12.05 17.50 6.38
N ASP A 220 -12.26 18.80 6.39
CA ASP A 220 -12.40 19.61 5.16
C ASP A 220 -11.07 19.72 4.39
N LEU A 221 -9.97 19.96 5.10
CA LEU A 221 -8.64 20.05 4.53
C LEU A 221 -7.62 19.36 5.43
N TYR A 222 -6.92 18.38 4.88
CA TYR A 222 -5.84 17.66 5.56
C TYR A 222 -4.50 17.97 4.90
N ILE A 223 -3.52 18.41 5.70
CA ILE A 223 -2.23 18.90 5.19
C ILE A 223 -1.12 18.01 5.75
N GLY A 224 -0.22 17.55 4.89
CA GLY A 224 0.90 16.73 5.33
C GLY A 224 1.85 16.34 4.20
N GLY A 225 2.95 15.67 4.56
CA GLY A 225 3.94 15.21 3.60
C GLY A 225 3.44 14.07 2.71
N ILE A 226 3.91 14.02 1.48
CA ILE A 226 3.55 12.98 0.50
C ILE A 226 3.97 11.58 0.94
N GLU A 227 5.00 11.46 1.77
CA GLU A 227 5.50 10.19 2.32
C GLU A 227 4.44 9.43 3.12
N HIS A 228 3.46 10.15 3.68
CA HIS A 228 2.37 9.55 4.44
C HIS A 228 1.31 8.86 3.57
N ALA A 229 1.37 8.98 2.25
CA ALA A 229 0.42 8.32 1.34
C ALA A 229 0.35 6.80 1.54
N ILE A 230 1.49 6.17 1.82
CA ILE A 230 1.63 4.73 2.08
C ILE A 230 1.83 4.39 3.56
N LEU A 231 1.73 5.37 4.45
CA LEU A 231 1.91 5.26 5.89
C LEU A 231 0.62 5.72 6.60
N HIS A 232 0.66 6.84 7.29
CA HIS A 232 -0.46 7.38 8.06
C HIS A 232 -1.77 7.48 7.27
N LEU A 233 -1.75 7.99 6.04
CA LEU A 233 -2.98 8.14 5.24
C LEU A 233 -3.60 6.79 4.84
N LEU A 234 -2.78 5.79 4.55
CA LEU A 234 -3.25 4.44 4.28
C LEU A 234 -3.99 3.88 5.51
N TYR A 235 -3.36 3.97 6.69
CA TYR A 235 -3.97 3.51 7.94
C TYR A 235 -5.23 4.30 8.29
N SER A 236 -5.23 5.63 8.13
CA SER A 236 -6.40 6.47 8.43
C SER A 236 -7.60 6.11 7.55
N ARG A 237 -7.38 5.87 6.26
CA ARG A 237 -8.43 5.45 5.34
C ARG A 237 -8.94 4.05 5.66
N PHE A 238 -8.04 3.12 5.96
CA PHE A 238 -8.41 1.77 6.36
C PHE A 238 -9.24 1.79 7.66
N PHE A 239 -8.76 2.47 8.70
CA PHE A 239 -9.42 2.54 9.98
C PHE A 239 -10.78 3.24 9.91
N HIS A 240 -10.88 4.33 9.14
CA HIS A 240 -12.13 5.02 8.89
C HIS A 240 -13.18 4.10 8.25
N LYS A 241 -12.78 3.30 7.24
CA LYS A 241 -13.68 2.33 6.61
C LYS A 241 -14.11 1.23 7.58
N ALA A 242 -13.22 0.76 8.44
CA ALA A 242 -13.57 -0.19 9.48
C ALA A 242 -14.57 0.39 10.48
N LEU A 243 -14.36 1.64 10.94
CA LEU A 243 -15.30 2.35 11.83
C LEU A 243 -16.65 2.60 11.15
N ARG A 244 -16.65 2.91 9.85
CA ARG A 244 -17.88 3.04 9.05
C ARG A 244 -18.67 1.72 9.02
N ASP A 245 -17.99 0.61 8.75
CA ASP A 245 -18.61 -0.71 8.69
C ASP A 245 -19.17 -1.16 10.04
N LEU A 246 -18.63 -0.62 11.14
CA LEU A 246 -19.16 -0.75 12.50
C LEU A 246 -20.28 0.26 12.81
N GLY A 247 -20.62 1.17 11.89
CA GLY A 247 -21.66 2.18 12.08
C GLY A 247 -21.26 3.35 12.99
N MET A 248 -19.96 3.55 13.24
CA MET A 248 -19.46 4.57 14.17
C MET A 248 -19.17 5.91 13.49
N VAL A 249 -18.89 5.92 12.19
CA VAL A 249 -18.68 7.12 11.38
C VAL A 249 -19.43 7.00 10.06
N ASP A 250 -19.70 8.13 9.42
CA ASP A 250 -20.36 8.22 8.13
C ASP A 250 -19.34 8.45 7.00
N GLY A 251 -19.69 8.03 5.77
CA GLY A 251 -18.91 8.28 4.57
C GLY A 251 -17.74 7.31 4.37
N ASP A 252 -17.13 7.38 3.20
CA ASP A 252 -16.09 6.43 2.75
C ASP A 252 -14.67 6.90 3.02
N GLU A 253 -14.49 8.22 3.22
CA GLU A 253 -13.16 8.82 3.34
C GLU A 253 -13.10 9.78 4.52
N PRO A 254 -12.01 9.75 5.32
CA PRO A 254 -11.86 10.61 6.49
C PRO A 254 -11.59 12.08 6.14
N PHE A 255 -11.11 12.37 4.93
CA PHE A 255 -10.68 13.68 4.48
C PHE A 255 -11.35 14.05 3.16
N LYS A 256 -11.96 15.27 3.07
CA LYS A 256 -12.55 15.78 1.83
C LYS A 256 -11.48 16.20 0.81
N ARG A 257 -10.43 16.82 1.29
CA ARG A 257 -9.32 17.30 0.45
C ARG A 257 -7.99 17.11 1.16
N LEU A 258 -7.01 16.59 0.42
CA LEU A 258 -5.64 16.41 0.85
C LEU A 258 -4.76 17.44 0.14
N LEU A 259 -4.00 18.21 0.92
CA LEU A 259 -2.92 19.05 0.43
C LEU A 259 -1.59 18.40 0.82
N THR A 260 -0.93 17.79 -0.15
CA THR A 260 0.38 17.18 0.07
C THR A 260 1.47 18.22 -0.10
N GLN A 261 2.26 18.40 0.95
CA GLN A 261 3.45 19.23 0.90
C GLN A 261 4.59 18.47 0.22
N GLY A 262 5.39 19.19 -0.59
CA GLY A 262 6.63 18.67 -1.14
C GLY A 262 7.68 18.43 -0.04
N MET A 263 8.74 17.70 -0.37
CA MET A 263 9.86 17.49 0.54
C MET A 263 10.61 18.79 0.73
N VAL A 264 10.72 19.26 1.97
CA VAL A 264 11.55 20.43 2.30
C VAL A 264 13.01 20.03 2.20
N LEU A 265 13.74 20.71 1.32
CA LEU A 265 15.15 20.49 1.07
C LEU A 265 15.99 21.62 1.67
N LYS A 266 17.21 21.31 2.10
CA LYS A 266 18.25 22.28 2.38
C LYS A 266 19.46 21.98 1.50
N ASP A 267 19.93 22.99 0.78
CA ASP A 267 21.04 22.85 -0.18
C ASP A 267 20.80 21.70 -1.19
N GLY A 268 19.58 21.61 -1.73
CA GLY A 268 19.17 20.60 -2.71
C GLY A 268 19.07 19.16 -2.17
N ALA A 269 19.18 18.96 -0.84
CA ALA A 269 19.14 17.64 -0.24
C ALA A 269 18.10 17.53 0.87
N LYS A 270 17.50 16.34 1.03
CA LYS A 270 16.61 16.02 2.14
C LYS A 270 17.31 16.28 3.47
N MET A 271 16.66 17.06 4.35
CA MET A 271 17.16 17.33 5.69
C MET A 271 17.26 16.05 6.52
N SER A 272 18.38 15.90 7.23
CA SER A 272 18.62 14.75 8.12
C SER A 272 19.55 15.17 9.25
N LYS A 273 19.24 14.75 10.49
CA LYS A 273 20.12 14.97 11.64
C LYS A 273 21.50 14.34 11.41
N SER A 274 21.57 13.18 10.78
CA SER A 274 22.83 12.49 10.49
C SER A 274 23.72 13.22 9.47
N LYS A 275 23.11 14.05 8.60
CA LYS A 275 23.83 14.88 7.62
C LYS A 275 24.16 16.26 8.15
N GLY A 276 23.64 16.64 9.31
CA GLY A 276 23.83 17.98 9.89
C GLY A 276 23.21 19.13 9.09
N ASN A 277 22.34 18.84 8.11
CA ASN A 277 21.70 19.83 7.25
C ASN A 277 20.27 20.17 7.68
N THR A 278 19.98 20.15 8.98
CA THR A 278 18.69 20.58 9.54
C THR A 278 18.65 22.08 9.72
N VAL A 279 17.44 22.65 9.63
CA VAL A 279 17.17 24.06 9.93
C VAL A 279 16.48 24.12 11.30
N ASP A 280 16.99 24.96 12.19
CA ASP A 280 16.31 25.26 13.44
C ASP A 280 15.14 26.23 13.13
N PRO A 281 13.89 25.85 13.41
CA PRO A 281 12.73 26.69 13.15
C PRO A 281 12.69 27.95 14.04
N GLN A 282 13.45 28.00 15.15
CA GLN A 282 13.34 29.08 16.14
C GLN A 282 13.57 30.46 15.53
N SER A 283 14.57 30.60 14.66
CA SER A 283 14.88 31.88 14.00
C SER A 283 13.73 32.36 13.08
N TYR A 284 12.98 31.48 12.51
CA TYR A 284 11.80 31.78 11.69
C TYR A 284 10.59 32.11 12.55
N ILE A 285 10.41 31.38 13.65
CA ILE A 285 9.36 31.65 14.64
C ILE A 285 9.53 33.03 15.25
N ASP A 286 10.76 33.41 15.63
CA ASP A 286 11.07 34.69 16.19
C ASP A 286 10.83 35.85 15.21
N LYS A 287 11.03 35.61 13.91
CA LYS A 287 10.87 36.63 12.87
C LYS A 287 9.43 36.74 12.36
N TYR A 288 8.72 35.61 12.20
CA TYR A 288 7.44 35.57 11.50
C TYR A 288 6.27 35.08 12.38
N GLY A 289 6.54 34.55 13.56
CA GLY A 289 5.57 33.92 14.44
C GLY A 289 5.37 32.44 14.13
N ALA A 290 4.98 31.66 15.14
CA ALA A 290 4.81 30.21 15.03
C ALA A 290 3.69 29.82 14.06
N ASP A 291 2.57 30.52 14.09
CA ASP A 291 1.41 30.21 13.24
C ASP A 291 1.74 30.44 11.76
N THR A 292 2.46 31.49 11.43
CA THR A 292 2.94 31.74 10.08
C THR A 292 3.88 30.64 9.61
N CYS A 293 4.80 30.19 10.47
CA CYS A 293 5.71 29.11 10.12
C CYS A 293 4.99 27.78 9.91
N LEU A 294 3.95 27.50 10.66
CA LEU A 294 3.20 26.23 10.55
C LEU A 294 2.20 26.22 9.39
N LEU A 295 1.50 27.33 9.16
CA LEU A 295 0.38 27.35 8.21
C LEU A 295 0.77 27.88 6.82
N TYR A 296 1.66 28.85 6.74
CA TYR A 296 1.97 29.58 5.49
C TYR A 296 3.30 29.21 4.84
N THR A 297 4.09 28.32 5.44
CA THR A 297 5.38 27.91 4.86
C THR A 297 5.27 27.19 3.53
N SER A 298 4.15 26.54 3.25
CA SER A 298 3.92 25.90 1.96
C SER A 298 3.75 26.92 0.81
N ASP A 299 3.17 28.10 1.08
CA ASP A 299 3.03 29.18 0.08
C ASP A 299 4.27 30.06 0.02
N ALA A 300 4.90 30.32 1.14
CA ALA A 300 6.14 31.10 1.22
C ALA A 300 7.35 30.39 0.61
N ALA A 301 7.32 29.07 0.51
CA ALA A 301 8.35 28.29 -0.16
C ALA A 301 8.37 28.49 -1.68
N ASP A 302 7.23 28.84 -2.28
CA ASP A 302 7.15 29.18 -3.71
C ASP A 302 7.71 30.59 -4.02
N GLU A 303 7.87 31.45 -3.02
CA GLU A 303 8.28 32.86 -3.19
C GLU A 303 9.74 33.16 -2.81
N GLY A 304 10.65 32.22 -2.94
CA GLY A 304 12.07 32.52 -2.95
C GLY A 304 12.80 32.59 -1.60
N LEU A 305 12.28 31.93 -0.55
CA LEU A 305 13.00 31.73 0.71
C LEU A 305 14.03 30.57 0.64
N GLY A 306 14.40 30.13 -0.56
CA GLY A 306 15.40 29.11 -0.78
C GLY A 306 14.96 27.69 -0.42
N VAL A 307 13.68 27.44 -0.30
CA VAL A 307 13.10 26.12 -0.18
C VAL A 307 12.70 25.63 -1.57
N ASP A 308 13.54 24.79 -2.16
CA ASP A 308 13.23 24.12 -3.41
C ASP A 308 12.18 23.01 -3.12
N LEU A 309 10.95 23.26 -3.49
CA LEU A 309 9.85 22.30 -3.43
C LEU A 309 9.95 21.24 -4.53
N GLY A 310 11.15 20.95 -5.04
CA GLY A 310 11.45 19.89 -5.99
C GLY A 310 10.38 19.71 -7.05
N GLY A 311 10.28 20.67 -7.93
CA GLY A 311 9.47 20.83 -9.11
C GLY A 311 8.62 19.65 -9.55
N ARG A 312 7.43 19.50 -9.00
CA ARG A 312 6.28 18.98 -9.73
C ARG A 312 5.05 19.76 -9.29
N ARG A 313 4.72 20.76 -10.08
CA ARG A 313 3.35 21.26 -10.13
C ARG A 313 2.47 20.12 -10.65
N ILE A 314 1.49 19.74 -9.87
CA ILE A 314 0.38 18.93 -10.35
C ILE A 314 -0.71 19.90 -10.82
#